data_6128d28d7c33d10daa3a4e6b6c2eaf9e
#
_entry.id   6128d28d7c33d10daa3a4e6b6c2eaf9e
#
_cell.length_a   1.000
_cell.length_b   1.000
_cell.length_c   1.000
_cell.angle_alpha   90.00
_cell.angle_beta   90.00
_cell.angle_gamma   90.00
#
_symmetry.space_group_name_H-M   'P 1'
#
loop_
_entity.id
_entity.type
_entity.pdbx_description
1 polymer ?
#
loop_
_entity_poly.entity_id
_entity_poly.type
_entity_poly.pdbx_seq_one_letter_code
_entity_poly.pdbx_strand_id
1 'polypeptide(L)'
;MNEVEILSRLRHQNLVTLYGCTSRHSRELLLVYEYIPNGTLADHLHGSLATEGALPWSVRMSIAIETADALAYLHAIQPQIIHRDVKTNNILLDDNFHVKVADFGLSRLFPLDATHVSTAPQGTPGYVDPEYHQCYQLTDKSDVYSFGVVLVELISSKPAVDISRHRHEINLANMAITKIQNCQIDQLVDTELGYYSDVEIKRMINQVAELAFRCLQSDGEMRPSIREALEVLREIKGRGSKAEEVEVTKAQTKEETRLLKNVLPFSPDSVTVRWSSTERWSSRSTTPNTSGN
;
A
#
# COMPACT_ATOMS: atom_id res chain seq x y z
N MET A 1 7.68 2.54 30.31
CA MET A 1 8.53 1.35 30.29
C MET A 1 8.23 0.42 29.10
N ASN A 2 6.99 0.26 28.74
CA ASN A 2 6.55 -0.60 27.62
C ASN A 2 7.22 -0.24 26.28
N GLU A 3 7.29 1.05 25.95
CA GLU A 3 7.87 1.54 24.69
C GLU A 3 9.36 1.21 24.55
N VAL A 4 10.15 1.43 25.62
CA VAL A 4 11.59 1.08 25.63
C VAL A 4 11.80 -0.43 25.43
N GLU A 5 11.01 -1.24 26.11
CA GLU A 5 11.09 -2.70 26.00
C GLU A 5 10.78 -3.18 24.58
N ILE A 6 9.75 -2.62 23.98
CA ILE A 6 9.32 -2.93 22.61
C ILE A 6 10.44 -2.47 21.63
N LEU A 7 10.76 -1.19 21.61
CA LEU A 7 11.68 -0.61 20.64
C LEU A 7 13.11 -1.14 20.74
N SER A 8 13.57 -1.54 21.93
CA SER A 8 14.91 -2.11 22.09
C SER A 8 15.12 -3.40 21.29
N ARG A 9 14.06 -4.13 20.99
CA ARG A 9 14.06 -5.42 20.28
C ARG A 9 13.76 -5.29 18.79
N LEU A 10 13.19 -4.16 18.36
CA LEU A 10 12.77 -3.96 16.98
C LEU A 10 13.91 -3.50 16.08
N ARG A 11 13.99 -4.06 14.89
CA ARG A 11 14.90 -3.63 13.82
C ARG A 11 14.19 -3.79 12.48
N HIS A 12 13.71 -2.69 11.94
CA HIS A 12 13.07 -2.66 10.63
C HIS A 12 13.32 -1.31 9.95
N GLN A 13 13.54 -1.30 8.65
CA GLN A 13 13.87 -0.09 7.89
C GLN A 13 12.79 1.00 7.99
N ASN A 14 11.52 0.61 8.10
CA ASN A 14 10.37 1.51 8.16
C ASN A 14 9.85 1.73 9.60
N LEU A 15 10.64 1.44 10.63
CA LEU A 15 10.36 1.78 12.02
C LEU A 15 11.40 2.78 12.53
N VAL A 16 10.95 3.73 13.37
CA VAL A 16 11.86 4.66 14.04
C VAL A 16 12.83 3.91 14.97
N THR A 17 14.10 4.29 14.95
CA THR A 17 15.13 3.68 15.79
C THR A 17 15.22 4.38 17.12
N LEU A 18 15.10 3.64 18.23
CA LEU A 18 15.43 4.13 19.56
C LEU A 18 16.93 3.97 19.79
N TYR A 19 17.65 5.09 19.98
CA TYR A 19 19.08 5.08 20.29
C TYR A 19 19.37 4.83 21.75
N GLY A 20 18.47 5.26 22.65
CA GLY A 20 18.64 5.06 24.07
C GLY A 20 17.59 5.74 24.92
N CYS A 21 17.72 5.59 26.23
CA CYS A 21 16.88 6.24 27.20
C CYS A 21 17.69 6.57 28.49
N THR A 22 17.13 7.46 29.31
CA THR A 22 17.67 7.72 30.63
C THR A 22 17.50 6.51 31.54
N SER A 23 18.35 6.40 32.59
CA SER A 23 18.25 5.36 33.61
C SER A 23 16.87 5.39 34.31
N ARG A 24 16.41 4.23 34.77
CA ARG A 24 15.20 4.10 35.60
C ARG A 24 15.25 4.89 36.91
N HIS A 25 16.46 5.28 37.35
CA HIS A 25 16.67 6.06 38.55
C HIS A 25 16.76 7.57 38.27
N SER A 26 16.65 7.98 37.02
CA SER A 26 16.62 9.40 36.66
C SER A 26 15.27 10.02 37.07
N ARG A 27 15.31 11.33 37.38
CA ARG A 27 14.10 12.08 37.74
C ARG A 27 13.08 12.11 36.57
N GLU A 28 13.58 12.06 35.35
CA GLU A 28 12.79 12.09 34.11
C GLU A 28 13.16 10.94 33.19
N LEU A 29 12.18 10.31 32.62
CA LEU A 29 12.37 9.31 31.56
C LEU A 29 12.42 10.02 30.21
N LEU A 30 13.63 10.12 29.65
CA LEU A 30 13.84 10.65 28.30
C LEU A 30 14.16 9.51 27.36
N LEU A 31 13.58 9.59 26.16
CA LEU A 31 13.82 8.67 25.04
C LEU A 31 14.57 9.43 23.95
N VAL A 32 15.58 8.81 23.36
CA VAL A 32 16.38 9.39 22.28
C VAL A 32 16.17 8.56 21.02
N TYR A 33 15.57 9.17 20.02
CA TYR A 33 15.26 8.55 18.75
C TYR A 33 16.17 9.07 17.62
N GLU A 34 16.20 8.33 16.51
CA GLU A 34 16.68 8.89 15.25
C GLU A 34 15.81 10.10 14.86
N TYR A 35 16.45 11.12 14.31
CA TYR A 35 15.75 12.30 13.81
C TYR A 35 15.34 12.08 12.36
N ILE A 36 14.05 12.27 12.06
CA ILE A 36 13.49 12.16 10.71
C ILE A 36 13.12 13.57 10.22
N PRO A 37 13.82 14.08 9.19
CA PRO A 37 13.84 15.53 8.93
C PRO A 37 12.61 16.09 8.20
N ASN A 38 11.85 15.26 7.45
CA ASN A 38 10.83 15.73 6.52
C ASN A 38 9.42 15.72 7.12
N GLY A 39 9.29 15.73 8.46
CA GLY A 39 8.00 15.83 9.16
C GLY A 39 7.13 14.58 9.05
N THR A 40 5.84 14.75 9.27
CA THR A 40 4.84 13.68 9.27
C THR A 40 4.07 13.60 7.96
N LEU A 41 3.50 12.44 7.66
CA LEU A 41 2.60 12.29 6.52
C LEU A 41 1.39 13.24 6.61
N ALA A 42 0.88 13.50 7.84
CA ALA A 42 -0.21 14.46 8.05
C ALA A 42 0.20 15.88 7.63
N ASP A 43 1.43 16.31 7.92
CA ASP A 43 1.93 17.62 7.52
C ASP A 43 1.91 17.81 6.00
N HIS A 44 2.22 16.76 5.24
CA HIS A 44 2.24 16.77 3.78
C HIS A 44 0.87 16.61 3.14
N LEU A 45 -0.08 15.91 3.77
CA LEU A 45 -1.41 15.69 3.18
C LEU A 45 -2.36 16.86 3.42
N HIS A 46 -2.36 17.41 4.63
CA HIS A 46 -3.32 18.45 5.05
C HIS A 46 -2.79 19.41 6.12
N GLY A 47 -1.48 19.37 6.40
CA GLY A 47 -0.82 20.23 7.38
C GLY A 47 0.00 21.35 6.75
N SER A 48 1.05 21.78 7.47
CA SER A 48 1.87 22.94 7.12
C SER A 48 2.74 22.75 5.87
N LEU A 49 3.01 21.49 5.47
CA LEU A 49 3.79 21.12 4.29
C LEU A 49 2.91 20.71 3.09
N ALA A 50 1.59 20.79 3.26
CA ALA A 50 0.65 20.49 2.18
C ALA A 50 0.77 21.55 1.08
N THR A 51 1.39 21.16 -0.04
CA THR A 51 1.50 21.96 -1.25
C THR A 51 0.98 21.15 -2.43
N GLU A 52 0.39 21.86 -3.40
CA GLU A 52 -0.14 21.25 -4.61
C GLU A 52 0.93 20.40 -5.32
N GLY A 53 0.64 19.12 -5.55
CA GLY A 53 1.57 18.20 -6.21
C GLY A 53 2.76 17.70 -5.38
N ALA A 54 2.90 18.09 -4.11
CA ALA A 54 4.04 17.69 -3.26
C ALA A 54 4.16 16.18 -3.05
N LEU A 55 3.03 15.46 -2.97
CA LEU A 55 2.98 14.00 -2.86
C LEU A 55 2.22 13.41 -4.06
N PRO A 56 2.90 13.14 -5.18
CA PRO A 56 2.27 12.47 -6.33
C PRO A 56 1.84 11.05 -5.97
N TRP A 57 0.92 10.48 -6.75
CA TRP A 57 0.35 9.16 -6.47
C TRP A 57 1.40 8.06 -6.30
N SER A 58 2.47 8.07 -7.09
CA SER A 58 3.57 7.09 -7.00
C SER A 58 4.26 7.09 -5.63
N VAL A 59 4.45 8.28 -5.04
CA VAL A 59 5.02 8.42 -3.68
C VAL A 59 4.01 7.96 -2.64
N ARG A 60 2.72 8.36 -2.74
CA ARG A 60 1.67 7.91 -1.83
C ARG A 60 1.53 6.39 -1.82
N MET A 61 1.65 5.76 -2.99
CA MET A 61 1.63 4.29 -3.10
C MET A 61 2.83 3.64 -2.42
N SER A 62 4.02 4.24 -2.51
CA SER A 62 5.20 3.76 -1.79
C SER A 62 5.02 3.89 -0.28
N ILE A 63 4.50 5.03 0.19
CA ILE A 63 4.18 5.27 1.60
C ILE A 63 3.17 4.23 2.14
N ALA A 64 2.11 3.92 1.38
CA ALA A 64 1.15 2.89 1.76
C ALA A 64 1.80 1.51 1.91
N ILE A 65 2.65 1.12 0.96
CA ILE A 65 3.36 -0.17 0.98
C ILE A 65 4.34 -0.24 2.16
N GLU A 66 5.16 0.80 2.37
CA GLU A 66 6.16 0.83 3.43
C GLU A 66 5.52 0.86 4.83
N THR A 67 4.40 1.56 4.99
CA THR A 67 3.60 1.54 6.24
C THR A 67 3.05 0.14 6.50
N ALA A 68 2.45 -0.50 5.49
CA ALA A 68 1.95 -1.87 5.63
C ALA A 68 3.07 -2.88 5.91
N ASP A 69 4.27 -2.70 5.34
CA ASP A 69 5.45 -3.55 5.59
C ASP A 69 5.93 -3.43 7.04
N ALA A 70 5.98 -2.21 7.59
CA ALA A 70 6.27 -1.97 8.99
C ALA A 70 5.28 -2.66 9.94
N LEU A 71 3.98 -2.50 9.68
CA LEU A 71 2.93 -3.15 10.48
C LEU A 71 2.95 -4.67 10.32
N ALA A 72 3.20 -5.20 9.12
CA ALA A 72 3.33 -6.64 8.89
C ALA A 72 4.51 -7.25 9.65
N TYR A 73 5.62 -6.51 9.78
CA TYR A 73 6.73 -6.91 10.62
C TYR A 73 6.32 -6.98 12.11
N LEU A 74 5.63 -5.95 12.63
CA LEU A 74 5.16 -5.92 14.02
C LEU A 74 4.20 -7.08 14.34
N HIS A 75 3.31 -7.41 13.40
CA HIS A 75 2.34 -8.48 13.56
C HIS A 75 2.95 -9.88 13.36
N ALA A 76 4.13 -10.00 12.73
CA ALA A 76 4.80 -11.28 12.47
C ALA A 76 5.77 -11.72 13.55
N ILE A 77 6.29 -10.81 14.35
CA ILE A 77 7.25 -11.12 15.44
C ILE A 77 6.56 -11.80 16.61
N GLN A 78 7.34 -12.49 17.45
CA GLN A 78 6.84 -13.14 18.66
C GLN A 78 7.55 -12.63 19.91
N PRO A 79 6.80 -12.18 20.92
CA PRO A 79 5.35 -11.96 20.90
C PRO A 79 4.93 -10.88 19.91
N GLN A 80 3.77 -11.04 19.28
CA GLN A 80 3.19 -10.08 18.34
C GLN A 80 3.04 -8.71 19.00
N ILE A 81 3.24 -7.64 18.22
CA ILE A 81 3.07 -6.27 18.69
C ILE A 81 1.93 -5.62 17.93
N ILE A 82 0.95 -5.11 18.67
CA ILE A 82 -0.12 -4.26 18.16
C ILE A 82 0.24 -2.81 18.46
N HIS A 83 0.25 -1.95 17.43
CA HIS A 83 0.68 -0.55 17.52
C HIS A 83 -0.33 0.32 18.28
N ARG A 84 -1.64 0.18 18.00
CA ARG A 84 -2.80 0.86 18.61
C ARG A 84 -2.97 2.34 18.28
N ASP A 85 -1.98 3.01 17.70
CA ASP A 85 -2.09 4.42 17.33
C ASP A 85 -1.52 4.68 15.92
N VAL A 86 -1.91 3.81 14.97
CA VAL A 86 -1.59 3.98 13.55
C VAL A 86 -2.36 5.20 13.04
N LYS A 87 -1.64 6.23 12.59
CA LYS A 87 -2.20 7.49 12.06
C LYS A 87 -1.15 8.24 11.25
N THR A 88 -1.57 9.15 10.41
CA THR A 88 -0.68 9.94 9.54
C THR A 88 0.32 10.82 10.32
N ASN A 89 -0.01 11.25 11.56
CA ASN A 89 0.92 11.96 12.44
C ASN A 89 2.06 11.07 12.98
N ASN A 90 1.87 9.75 13.05
CA ASN A 90 2.88 8.79 13.53
C ASN A 90 3.64 8.11 12.37
N ILE A 91 3.40 8.53 11.13
CA ILE A 91 4.15 8.13 9.94
C ILE A 91 5.06 9.29 9.58
N LEU A 92 6.35 9.16 9.89
CA LEU A 92 7.37 10.15 9.58
C LEU A 92 7.96 9.86 8.21
N LEU A 93 8.40 10.91 7.51
CA LEU A 93 9.00 10.82 6.18
C LEU A 93 10.45 11.31 6.21
N ASP A 94 11.36 10.57 5.62
CA ASP A 94 12.73 11.01 5.42
C ASP A 94 12.85 11.92 4.17
N ASP A 95 14.06 12.41 3.88
CA ASP A 95 14.32 13.31 2.74
C ASP A 95 13.97 12.69 1.37
N ASN A 96 13.85 11.36 1.29
CA ASN A 96 13.46 10.62 0.10
C ASN A 96 12.01 10.12 0.15
N PHE A 97 11.21 10.60 1.11
CA PHE A 97 9.84 10.16 1.38
C PHE A 97 9.72 8.68 1.80
N HIS A 98 10.81 8.07 2.31
CA HIS A 98 10.69 6.75 2.96
C HIS A 98 10.04 6.86 4.32
N VAL A 99 9.24 5.86 4.64
CA VAL A 99 8.44 5.82 5.87
C VAL A 99 9.25 5.38 7.07
N LYS A 100 9.01 6.04 8.20
CA LYS A 100 9.41 5.65 9.54
C LYS A 100 8.19 5.72 10.47
N VAL A 101 7.60 4.57 10.81
CA VAL A 101 6.50 4.49 11.78
C VAL A 101 7.07 4.73 13.18
N ALA A 102 6.43 5.62 13.93
CA ALA A 102 6.86 6.12 15.22
C ALA A 102 5.75 6.04 16.28
N ASP A 103 6.08 6.39 17.53
CA ASP A 103 5.18 6.49 18.69
C ASP A 103 4.59 5.14 19.14
N PHE A 104 5.40 4.36 19.83
CA PHE A 104 5.02 3.05 20.41
C PHE A 104 4.46 3.17 21.84
N GLY A 105 4.13 4.39 22.31
CA GLY A 105 3.65 4.65 23.66
C GLY A 105 2.38 3.88 24.04
N LEU A 106 1.49 3.62 23.08
CA LEU A 106 0.27 2.85 23.28
C LEU A 106 0.41 1.35 22.90
N SER A 107 1.53 0.95 22.29
CA SER A 107 1.71 -0.41 21.77
C SER A 107 1.60 -1.49 22.85
N ARG A 108 1.19 -2.68 22.44
CA ARG A 108 1.01 -3.84 23.34
C ARG A 108 1.65 -5.09 22.74
N LEU A 109 2.35 -5.83 23.61
CA LEU A 109 2.72 -7.20 23.34
C LEU A 109 1.48 -8.08 23.44
N PHE A 110 1.25 -8.88 22.42
CA PHE A 110 0.11 -9.78 22.34
C PHE A 110 0.51 -11.14 22.90
N PRO A 111 -0.18 -11.69 23.92
CA PRO A 111 0.13 -12.99 24.49
C PRO A 111 -0.06 -14.10 23.45
N LEU A 112 0.85 -15.10 23.45
CA LEU A 112 0.86 -16.17 22.45
C LEU A 112 -0.43 -17.02 22.42
N ASP A 113 -1.06 -17.17 23.59
CA ASP A 113 -2.24 -18.04 23.74
C ASP A 113 -3.57 -17.24 23.81
N ALA A 114 -3.54 -15.95 23.46
CA ALA A 114 -4.73 -15.10 23.51
C ALA A 114 -5.30 -14.85 22.11
N THR A 115 -6.62 -14.79 22.02
CA THR A 115 -7.33 -14.34 20.81
C THR A 115 -7.50 -12.83 20.78
N HIS A 116 -7.48 -12.17 21.94
CA HIS A 116 -7.58 -10.73 22.11
C HIS A 116 -6.95 -10.28 23.44
N VAL A 117 -6.68 -9.00 23.57
CA VAL A 117 -6.29 -8.38 24.83
C VAL A 117 -7.43 -7.48 25.30
N SER A 118 -8.03 -7.84 26.45
CA SER A 118 -9.08 -7.01 27.08
C SER A 118 -8.44 -5.76 27.69
N THR A 119 -8.73 -4.60 27.11
CA THR A 119 -8.18 -3.30 27.58
C THR A 119 -9.11 -2.17 27.18
N ALA A 120 -9.13 -1.11 28.00
CA ALA A 120 -9.89 0.09 27.67
C ALA A 120 -9.45 0.67 26.30
N PRO A 121 -10.37 1.08 25.44
CA PRO A 121 -10.06 1.69 24.16
C PRO A 121 -9.14 2.90 24.33
N GLN A 122 -8.07 2.91 23.56
CA GLN A 122 -7.09 3.99 23.46
C GLN A 122 -6.72 4.17 22.00
N GLY A 123 -6.31 5.36 21.63
CA GLY A 123 -5.94 5.74 20.27
C GLY A 123 -6.45 7.12 19.92
N THR A 124 -6.20 7.54 18.70
CA THR A 124 -6.58 8.87 18.19
C THR A 124 -7.98 8.85 17.59
N PRO A 125 -8.89 9.79 17.94
CA PRO A 125 -10.22 9.90 17.34
C PRO A 125 -10.16 9.88 15.82
N GLY A 126 -11.07 9.13 15.19
CA GLY A 126 -11.10 8.93 13.73
C GLY A 126 -10.35 7.71 13.24
N TYR A 127 -9.36 7.20 14.00
CA TYR A 127 -8.58 6.01 13.67
C TYR A 127 -8.92 4.80 14.54
N VAL A 128 -9.56 5.02 15.70
CA VAL A 128 -9.90 3.93 16.62
C VAL A 128 -10.91 2.99 15.97
N ASP A 129 -10.58 1.72 16.00
CA ASP A 129 -11.45 0.62 15.56
C ASP A 129 -12.78 0.63 16.34
N PRO A 130 -13.93 0.71 15.65
CA PRO A 130 -15.24 0.74 16.31
C PRO A 130 -15.55 -0.57 17.06
N GLU A 131 -15.11 -1.72 16.60
CA GLU A 131 -15.28 -2.99 17.30
C GLU A 131 -14.47 -3.02 18.60
N TYR A 132 -13.19 -2.64 18.55
CA TYR A 132 -12.37 -2.49 19.74
C TYR A 132 -12.99 -1.50 20.73
N HIS A 133 -13.55 -0.38 20.24
CA HIS A 133 -14.21 0.62 21.08
C HIS A 133 -15.47 0.07 21.77
N GLN A 134 -16.20 -0.82 21.13
CA GLN A 134 -17.44 -1.40 21.65
C GLN A 134 -17.21 -2.61 22.57
N CYS A 135 -16.31 -3.50 22.16
CA CYS A 135 -16.10 -4.80 22.81
C CYS A 135 -14.95 -4.80 23.82
N TYR A 136 -14.11 -3.76 23.85
CA TYR A 136 -12.89 -3.68 24.68
C TYR A 136 -11.88 -4.82 24.36
N GLN A 137 -11.99 -5.41 23.18
CA GLN A 137 -11.14 -6.51 22.72
C GLN A 137 -10.18 -6.01 21.64
N LEU A 138 -8.93 -5.81 22.04
CA LEU A 138 -7.87 -5.41 21.12
C LEU A 138 -7.34 -6.63 20.35
N THR A 139 -7.25 -6.51 19.04
CA THR A 139 -6.65 -7.48 18.13
C THR A 139 -5.72 -6.79 17.12
N ASP A 140 -4.99 -7.55 16.32
CA ASP A 140 -4.20 -7.03 15.19
C ASP A 140 -5.07 -6.36 14.13
N LYS A 141 -6.35 -6.75 14.04
CA LYS A 141 -7.33 -6.15 13.13
C LYS A 141 -7.68 -4.69 13.49
N SER A 142 -7.37 -4.27 14.73
CA SER A 142 -7.51 -2.87 15.13
C SER A 142 -6.50 -1.96 14.40
N ASP A 143 -5.24 -2.41 14.24
CA ASP A 143 -4.25 -1.69 13.42
C ASP A 143 -4.64 -1.67 11.93
N VAL A 144 -5.27 -2.74 11.44
CA VAL A 144 -5.76 -2.83 10.05
C VAL A 144 -6.86 -1.82 9.79
N TYR A 145 -7.78 -1.61 10.73
CA TYR A 145 -8.79 -0.56 10.63
C TYR A 145 -8.14 0.82 10.54
N SER A 146 -7.23 1.14 11.46
CA SER A 146 -6.52 2.41 11.49
C SER A 146 -5.71 2.63 10.20
N PHE A 147 -5.08 1.58 9.67
CA PHE A 147 -4.40 1.62 8.37
C PHE A 147 -5.37 1.88 7.21
N GLY A 148 -6.59 1.34 7.27
CA GLY A 148 -7.67 1.65 6.33
C GLY A 148 -7.97 3.16 6.28
N VAL A 149 -7.99 3.83 7.43
CA VAL A 149 -8.15 5.30 7.51
C VAL A 149 -6.98 6.01 6.85
N VAL A 150 -5.73 5.57 7.10
CA VAL A 150 -4.53 6.12 6.45
C VAL A 150 -4.61 5.98 4.92
N LEU A 151 -5.09 4.85 4.40
CA LEU A 151 -5.29 4.68 2.95
C LEU A 151 -6.29 5.69 2.39
N VAL A 152 -7.37 5.99 3.12
CA VAL A 152 -8.34 7.01 2.69
C VAL A 152 -7.73 8.42 2.73
N GLU A 153 -6.91 8.75 3.74
CA GLU A 153 -6.19 10.03 3.78
C GLU A 153 -5.23 10.17 2.59
N LEU A 154 -4.50 9.10 2.22
CA LEU A 154 -3.62 9.07 1.05
C LEU A 154 -4.37 9.29 -0.27
N ILE A 155 -5.61 8.80 -0.39
CA ILE A 155 -6.44 9.00 -1.58
C ILE A 155 -7.00 10.42 -1.63
N SER A 156 -7.39 10.98 -0.48
CA SER A 156 -8.26 12.15 -0.43
C SER A 156 -7.59 13.44 0.01
N SER A 157 -6.40 13.37 0.62
CA SER A 157 -5.73 14.49 1.31
C SER A 157 -6.59 15.14 2.39
N LYS A 158 -7.60 14.43 2.93
CA LYS A 158 -8.53 14.92 3.96
C LYS A 158 -8.15 14.36 5.32
N PRO A 159 -8.18 15.15 6.41
CA PRO A 159 -7.93 14.66 7.76
C PRO A 159 -8.99 13.65 8.22
N ALA A 160 -8.61 12.70 9.07
CA ALA A 160 -9.49 11.64 9.58
C ALA A 160 -10.75 12.16 10.28
N VAL A 161 -10.67 13.30 10.94
CA VAL A 161 -11.80 14.01 11.56
C VAL A 161 -11.76 15.47 11.18
N ASP A 162 -12.89 16.00 10.72
CA ASP A 162 -13.04 17.42 10.39
C ASP A 162 -14.46 17.87 10.73
N ILE A 163 -14.60 18.69 11.78
CA ILE A 163 -15.88 19.19 12.28
C ILE A 163 -16.54 20.24 11.36
N SER A 164 -15.80 20.78 10.40
CA SER A 164 -16.32 21.73 9.42
C SER A 164 -17.15 21.05 8.31
N ARG A 165 -16.98 19.72 8.14
CA ARG A 165 -17.74 18.94 7.17
C ARG A 165 -19.20 18.74 7.60
N HIS A 166 -20.02 18.32 6.65
CA HIS A 166 -21.39 17.94 6.95
C HIS A 166 -21.43 16.83 8.02
N ARG A 167 -22.43 16.85 8.90
CA ARG A 167 -22.54 15.95 10.07
C ARG A 167 -22.23 14.48 9.79
N HIS A 168 -22.63 13.96 8.63
CA HIS A 168 -22.40 12.55 8.25
C HIS A 168 -21.01 12.31 7.62
N GLU A 169 -20.25 13.37 7.36
CA GLU A 169 -18.94 13.33 6.73
C GLU A 169 -17.81 13.81 7.68
N ILE A 170 -18.13 14.16 8.93
CA ILE A 170 -17.14 14.56 9.95
C ILE A 170 -16.06 13.51 10.10
N ASN A 171 -16.45 12.23 10.16
CA ASN A 171 -15.52 11.09 10.20
C ASN A 171 -15.21 10.62 8.78
N LEU A 172 -13.92 10.64 8.41
CA LEU A 172 -13.45 10.32 7.07
C LEU A 172 -13.71 8.85 6.71
N ALA A 173 -13.58 7.91 7.65
CA ALA A 173 -13.85 6.49 7.40
C ALA A 173 -15.31 6.26 7.00
N ASN A 174 -16.27 6.87 7.74
CA ASN A 174 -17.70 6.78 7.42
C ASN A 174 -18.03 7.43 6.07
N MET A 175 -17.44 8.58 5.80
CA MET A 175 -17.56 9.26 4.50
C MET A 175 -17.05 8.34 3.36
N ALA A 176 -15.86 7.76 3.52
CA ALA A 176 -15.25 6.89 2.53
C ALA A 176 -16.10 5.64 2.26
N ILE A 177 -16.54 4.94 3.32
CA ILE A 177 -17.42 3.77 3.20
C ILE A 177 -18.65 4.13 2.37
N THR A 178 -19.32 5.24 2.70
CA THR A 178 -20.52 5.69 2.00
C THR A 178 -20.25 6.02 0.53
N LYS A 179 -19.17 6.76 0.23
CA LYS A 179 -18.82 7.13 -1.15
C LYS A 179 -18.43 5.93 -2.00
N ILE A 180 -17.67 4.98 -1.44
CA ILE A 180 -17.26 3.76 -2.15
C ILE A 180 -18.48 2.86 -2.43
N GLN A 181 -19.35 2.64 -1.44
CA GLN A 181 -20.58 1.86 -1.62
C GLN A 181 -21.50 2.43 -2.70
N ASN A 182 -21.56 3.75 -2.81
CA ASN A 182 -22.37 4.44 -3.82
C ASN A 182 -21.66 4.61 -5.17
N CYS A 183 -20.47 4.01 -5.37
CA CYS A 183 -19.64 4.20 -6.57
C CYS A 183 -19.31 5.67 -6.88
N GLN A 184 -19.12 6.49 -5.82
CA GLN A 184 -18.83 7.93 -5.86
C GLN A 184 -17.39 8.22 -5.42
N ILE A 185 -16.43 7.38 -5.78
CA ILE A 185 -15.02 7.52 -5.38
C ILE A 185 -14.46 8.86 -5.88
N ASP A 186 -14.90 9.33 -7.03
CA ASP A 186 -14.54 10.61 -7.64
C ASP A 186 -14.80 11.82 -6.71
N GLN A 187 -15.78 11.74 -5.79
CA GLN A 187 -16.05 12.79 -4.80
C GLN A 187 -15.14 12.71 -3.57
N LEU A 188 -14.41 11.60 -3.42
CA LEU A 188 -13.49 11.37 -2.31
C LEU A 188 -12.07 11.74 -2.67
N VAL A 189 -11.65 11.46 -3.90
CA VAL A 189 -10.27 11.55 -4.38
C VAL A 189 -9.79 13.00 -4.44
N ASP A 190 -8.55 13.21 -4.06
CA ASP A 190 -7.82 14.46 -4.28
C ASP A 190 -7.63 14.71 -5.78
N THR A 191 -8.12 15.84 -6.26
CA THR A 191 -8.14 16.20 -7.69
C THR A 191 -6.75 16.30 -8.31
N GLU A 192 -5.73 16.62 -7.50
CA GLU A 192 -4.35 16.79 -7.92
C GLU A 192 -3.61 15.48 -8.22
N LEU A 193 -4.20 14.33 -7.86
CA LEU A 193 -3.56 13.03 -8.07
C LEU A 193 -3.57 12.53 -9.53
N GLY A 194 -4.22 13.26 -10.44
CA GLY A 194 -4.32 12.83 -11.84
C GLY A 194 -5.43 11.79 -12.09
N TYR A 195 -6.37 11.64 -11.17
CA TYR A 195 -7.47 10.66 -11.27
C TYR A 195 -8.30 10.76 -12.56
N TYR A 196 -8.46 11.97 -13.10
CA TYR A 196 -9.22 12.22 -14.33
C TYR A 196 -8.37 12.23 -15.60
N SER A 197 -7.06 12.42 -15.46
CA SER A 197 -6.15 12.56 -16.59
C SER A 197 -5.37 11.30 -16.94
N ASP A 198 -5.19 10.39 -15.97
CA ASP A 198 -4.42 9.16 -16.10
C ASP A 198 -5.26 7.93 -15.75
N VAL A 199 -5.46 7.05 -16.75
CA VAL A 199 -6.27 5.83 -16.60
C VAL A 199 -5.65 4.84 -15.62
N GLU A 200 -4.32 4.76 -15.58
CA GLU A 200 -3.61 3.85 -14.69
C GLU A 200 -3.65 4.34 -13.24
N ILE A 201 -3.46 5.63 -13.01
CA ILE A 201 -3.65 6.23 -11.69
C ILE A 201 -5.08 6.01 -11.20
N LYS A 202 -6.07 6.25 -12.06
CA LYS A 202 -7.48 6.00 -11.76
C LYS A 202 -7.72 4.55 -11.34
N ARG A 203 -7.15 3.59 -12.09
CA ARG A 203 -7.24 2.17 -11.78
C ARG A 203 -6.63 1.85 -10.40
N MET A 204 -5.42 2.35 -10.15
CA MET A 204 -4.73 2.12 -8.88
C MET A 204 -5.49 2.72 -7.70
N ILE A 205 -5.96 3.96 -7.81
CA ILE A 205 -6.74 4.63 -6.76
C ILE A 205 -8.02 3.85 -6.44
N ASN A 206 -8.75 3.38 -7.46
CA ASN A 206 -9.96 2.59 -7.25
C ASN A 206 -9.68 1.28 -6.52
N GLN A 207 -8.58 0.60 -6.83
CA GLN A 207 -8.18 -0.64 -6.17
C GLN A 207 -7.71 -0.39 -4.72
N VAL A 208 -7.01 0.72 -4.45
CA VAL A 208 -6.65 1.11 -3.08
C VAL A 208 -7.89 1.53 -2.28
N ALA A 209 -8.87 2.19 -2.89
CA ALA A 209 -10.14 2.50 -2.25
C ALA A 209 -10.93 1.23 -1.87
N GLU A 210 -10.94 0.21 -2.73
CA GLU A 210 -11.54 -1.10 -2.43
C GLU A 210 -10.82 -1.77 -1.26
N LEU A 211 -9.48 -1.75 -1.23
CA LEU A 211 -8.71 -2.28 -0.11
C LEU A 211 -9.02 -1.52 1.18
N ALA A 212 -9.06 -0.19 1.14
CA ALA A 212 -9.44 0.63 2.28
C ALA A 212 -10.84 0.28 2.81
N PHE A 213 -11.81 0.10 1.91
CA PHE A 213 -13.16 -0.35 2.27
C PHE A 213 -13.15 -1.70 3.00
N ARG A 214 -12.34 -2.67 2.56
CA ARG A 214 -12.17 -3.96 3.24
C ARG A 214 -11.54 -3.80 4.62
N CYS A 215 -10.54 -2.93 4.77
CA CYS A 215 -9.91 -2.63 6.05
C CYS A 215 -10.87 -1.94 7.05
N LEU A 216 -11.82 -1.15 6.55
CA LEU A 216 -12.77 -0.36 7.35
C LEU A 216 -14.06 -1.10 7.72
N GLN A 217 -14.15 -2.42 7.47
CA GLN A 217 -15.32 -3.18 7.89
C GLN A 217 -15.52 -3.12 9.40
N SER A 218 -16.77 -3.07 9.85
CA SER A 218 -17.12 -2.99 11.27
C SER A 218 -16.73 -4.27 12.03
N ASP A 219 -16.86 -5.43 11.38
CA ASP A 219 -16.45 -6.73 11.90
C ASP A 219 -14.97 -6.97 11.54
N GLY A 220 -14.12 -7.16 12.55
CA GLY A 220 -12.69 -7.39 12.39
C GLY A 220 -12.36 -8.64 11.58
N GLU A 221 -13.15 -9.71 11.71
CA GLU A 221 -12.94 -10.94 10.95
C GLU A 221 -13.11 -10.76 9.43
N MET A 222 -13.90 -9.75 9.03
CA MET A 222 -14.08 -9.40 7.61
C MET A 222 -12.92 -8.59 7.04
N ARG A 223 -12.05 -8.06 7.89
CA ARG A 223 -10.88 -7.29 7.46
C ARG A 223 -9.75 -8.24 7.02
N PRO A 224 -8.96 -7.89 5.99
CA PRO A 224 -7.76 -8.65 5.66
C PRO A 224 -6.77 -8.61 6.84
N SER A 225 -5.80 -9.52 6.87
CA SER A 225 -4.59 -9.30 7.65
C SER A 225 -3.75 -8.18 7.02
N ILE A 226 -2.89 -7.54 7.80
CA ILE A 226 -2.00 -6.50 7.25
C ILE A 226 -1.04 -7.06 6.19
N ARG A 227 -0.67 -8.34 6.27
CA ARG A 227 0.14 -9.04 5.25
C ARG A 227 -0.61 -9.16 3.93
N GLU A 228 -1.88 -9.57 3.95
CA GLU A 228 -2.72 -9.60 2.76
C GLU A 228 -2.91 -8.20 2.15
N ALA A 229 -3.09 -7.18 3.00
CA ALA A 229 -3.18 -5.79 2.54
C ALA A 229 -1.88 -5.34 1.85
N LEU A 230 -0.72 -5.69 2.40
CA LEU A 230 0.59 -5.41 1.81
C LEU A 230 0.77 -6.10 0.45
N GLU A 231 0.38 -7.37 0.33
CA GLU A 231 0.46 -8.12 -0.92
C GLU A 231 -0.42 -7.48 -2.00
N VAL A 232 -1.65 -7.11 -1.66
CA VAL A 232 -2.56 -6.40 -2.58
C VAL A 232 -1.96 -5.08 -3.05
N LEU A 233 -1.38 -4.26 -2.15
CA LEU A 233 -0.74 -3.00 -2.52
C LEU A 233 0.46 -3.21 -3.48
N ARG A 234 1.27 -4.24 -3.23
CA ARG A 234 2.40 -4.61 -4.12
C ARG A 234 1.91 -5.06 -5.50
N GLU A 235 0.82 -5.82 -5.56
CA GLU A 235 0.21 -6.23 -6.83
C GLU A 235 -0.34 -5.04 -7.61
N ILE A 236 -1.03 -4.10 -6.94
CA ILE A 236 -1.56 -2.89 -7.57
C ILE A 236 -0.40 -2.10 -8.23
N LYS A 237 0.70 -1.89 -7.49
CA LYS A 237 1.90 -1.18 -7.99
C LYS A 237 2.59 -1.96 -9.12
N GLY A 238 2.75 -3.28 -8.98
CA GLY A 238 3.45 -4.12 -9.95
C GLY A 238 2.72 -4.27 -11.30
N ARG A 239 1.40 -4.19 -11.32
CA ARG A 239 0.62 -4.20 -12.57
C ARG A 239 0.78 -2.89 -13.34
N GLY A 240 0.92 -1.75 -12.64
CA GLY A 240 1.21 -0.45 -13.25
C GLY A 240 2.56 -0.44 -13.99
N SER A 241 3.61 -0.94 -13.34
CA SER A 241 4.96 -1.03 -13.94
C SER A 241 5.00 -1.89 -15.21
N LYS A 242 4.26 -3.00 -15.25
CA LYS A 242 4.17 -3.85 -16.45
C LYS A 242 3.41 -3.20 -17.60
N ALA A 243 2.43 -2.35 -17.32
CA ALA A 243 1.71 -1.60 -18.35
C ALA A 243 2.61 -0.54 -18.99
N GLU A 244 3.42 0.16 -18.19
CA GLU A 244 4.41 1.13 -18.71
C GLU A 244 5.50 0.46 -19.56
N GLU A 245 6.04 -0.70 -19.14
CA GLU A 245 7.02 -1.46 -19.93
C GLU A 245 6.45 -1.93 -21.28
N VAL A 246 5.19 -2.35 -21.33
CA VAL A 246 4.51 -2.78 -22.57
C VAL A 246 4.22 -1.59 -23.49
N GLU A 247 3.90 -0.40 -22.96
CA GLU A 247 3.72 0.80 -23.80
C GLU A 247 5.04 1.33 -24.35
N VAL A 248 6.13 1.35 -23.54
CA VAL A 248 7.46 1.74 -23.99
C VAL A 248 7.95 0.78 -25.08
N THR A 249 7.75 -0.52 -24.91
CA THR A 249 8.13 -1.55 -25.92
C THR A 249 7.30 -1.40 -27.20
N LYS A 250 6.01 -1.05 -27.10
CA LYS A 250 5.15 -0.78 -28.27
C LYS A 250 5.52 0.52 -28.99
N ALA A 251 5.98 1.53 -28.26
CA ALA A 251 6.45 2.78 -28.84
C ALA A 251 7.78 2.58 -29.59
N GLN A 252 8.73 1.84 -29.00
CA GLN A 252 10.01 1.50 -29.64
C GLN A 252 9.81 0.63 -30.89
N THR A 253 8.93 -0.38 -30.85
CA THR A 253 8.63 -1.22 -32.01
C THR A 253 7.93 -0.42 -33.14
N LYS A 254 7.13 0.61 -32.83
CA LYS A 254 6.54 1.50 -33.82
C LYS A 254 7.57 2.41 -34.46
N GLU A 255 8.57 2.84 -33.72
CA GLU A 255 9.65 3.71 -34.21
C GLU A 255 10.64 2.93 -35.08
N GLU A 256 11.01 1.72 -34.69
CA GLU A 256 11.80 0.79 -35.53
C GLU A 256 11.07 0.41 -36.83
N THR A 257 9.75 0.19 -36.78
CA THR A 257 8.95 -0.09 -37.99
C THR A 257 8.83 1.13 -38.90
N ARG A 258 8.91 2.35 -38.37
CA ARG A 258 8.98 3.59 -39.17
C ARG A 258 10.36 3.78 -39.84
N LEU A 259 11.45 3.44 -39.14
CA LEU A 259 12.81 3.51 -39.69
C LEU A 259 13.03 2.52 -40.84
N LEU A 260 12.44 1.31 -40.74
CA LEU A 260 12.52 0.30 -41.80
C LEU A 260 11.70 0.64 -43.04
N LYS A 261 10.71 1.53 -42.96
CA LYS A 261 9.90 1.99 -44.12
C LYS A 261 10.58 3.10 -44.94
N ASN A 262 11.67 3.70 -44.45
CA ASN A 262 12.40 4.77 -45.10
C ASN A 262 13.68 4.32 -45.80
N VAL A 263 13.90 3.01 -45.99
CA VAL A 263 14.97 2.48 -46.84
C VAL A 263 14.49 2.51 -48.28
N LEU A 264 15.10 3.34 -49.10
CA LEU A 264 14.86 3.47 -50.54
C LEU A 264 14.97 2.13 -51.25
N PRO A 265 14.15 1.87 -52.29
CA PRO A 265 14.22 0.60 -53.04
C PRO A 265 15.51 0.49 -53.81
N PHE A 266 16.25 -0.57 -53.56
CA PHE A 266 17.39 -0.96 -54.41
C PHE A 266 16.89 -1.35 -55.81
N SER A 267 17.59 -0.84 -56.84
CA SER A 267 17.41 -1.13 -58.24
C SER A 267 17.50 -2.64 -58.54
N PRO A 268 16.71 -3.13 -59.49
CA PRO A 268 16.76 -4.54 -59.90
C PRO A 268 17.80 -4.78 -61.01
N ASP A 269 18.97 -5.21 -60.64
CA ASP A 269 19.85 -5.92 -61.59
C ASP A 269 20.85 -6.77 -60.81
N SER A 270 20.59 -8.08 -60.76
CA SER A 270 21.53 -9.16 -61.00
C SER A 270 21.07 -10.51 -60.45
N VAL A 271 20.93 -11.41 -61.39
CA VAL A 271 21.23 -12.86 -61.35
C VAL A 271 20.23 -13.78 -60.64
N THR A 272 19.42 -14.35 -61.52
CA THR A 272 18.73 -15.63 -61.35
C THR A 272 19.69 -16.76 -61.06
N VAL A 273 19.50 -17.48 -59.98
CA VAL A 273 19.89 -18.89 -59.87
C VAL A 273 18.68 -19.72 -59.45
N ARG A 274 18.25 -20.50 -60.44
CA ARG A 274 17.17 -21.49 -60.35
C ARG A 274 17.69 -22.72 -59.65
N TRP A 275 17.06 -23.17 -58.58
CA TRP A 275 17.15 -24.55 -58.11
C TRP A 275 15.76 -25.18 -58.10
N SER A 276 15.60 -26.16 -58.98
CA SER A 276 14.49 -27.11 -59.08
C SER A 276 14.90 -28.43 -58.46
N SER A 277 14.02 -29.01 -57.67
CA SER A 277 13.65 -30.46 -57.66
C SER A 277 12.99 -30.78 -56.30
N THR A 278 11.72 -30.99 -56.35
CA THR A 278 11.00 -32.28 -56.28
C THR A 278 11.69 -33.34 -55.43
N GLU A 279 11.08 -33.62 -54.27
CA GLU A 279 10.82 -35.02 -53.92
C GLU A 279 9.65 -35.11 -52.93
N ARG A 280 8.68 -35.88 -53.37
CA ARG A 280 7.45 -36.25 -52.69
C ARG A 280 7.69 -37.57 -51.98
N TRP A 281 7.48 -37.66 -50.66
CA TRP A 281 7.34 -38.94 -49.99
C TRP A 281 5.98 -39.06 -49.31
N SER A 282 5.30 -40.11 -49.71
CA SER A 282 3.93 -40.48 -49.35
C SER A 282 3.91 -41.26 -48.02
N SER A 283 2.79 -41.05 -47.37
CA SER A 283 2.17 -41.80 -46.29
C SER A 283 2.33 -43.32 -46.28
N ARG A 284 2.42 -43.91 -45.09
CA ARG A 284 1.67 -45.12 -44.74
C ARG A 284 1.40 -45.24 -43.25
N SER A 285 0.15 -45.36 -42.95
CA SER A 285 -0.44 -45.82 -41.72
C SER A 285 -0.22 -47.31 -41.51
N THR A 286 -0.01 -47.74 -40.27
CA THR A 286 -0.47 -49.05 -39.78
C THR A 286 -0.65 -49.04 -38.29
N THR A 287 -1.89 -49.18 -37.86
CA THR A 287 -2.26 -49.77 -36.58
C THR A 287 -2.05 -51.29 -36.63
N PRO A 288 -1.84 -52.00 -35.49
CA PRO A 288 -2.80 -52.99 -35.12
C PRO A 288 -3.23 -53.01 -33.63
N ASN A 289 -4.51 -53.35 -33.48
CA ASN A 289 -5.12 -53.92 -32.28
C ASN A 289 -4.46 -55.24 -31.84
N THR A 290 -4.60 -55.54 -30.52
CA THR A 290 -5.18 -56.74 -29.88
C THR A 290 -4.85 -56.70 -28.40
N SER A 291 -5.82 -56.55 -27.51
CA SER A 291 -6.60 -57.49 -26.73
C SER A 291 -5.82 -58.57 -25.91
N GLY A 292 -6.14 -58.61 -24.60
CA GLY A 292 -6.30 -59.83 -23.84
C GLY A 292 -5.40 -60.05 -22.64
N ASN A 293 -5.84 -59.86 -21.53
CA ASN A 293 -6.24 -60.57 -20.30
C ASN A 293 -6.17 -59.68 -19.09
#